data_0743b8146ede1eaed349af62d63146e8
#
_entry.id   0743b8146ede1eaed349af62d63146e8
#
_cell.length_a   1.000
_cell.length_b   1.000
_cell.length_c   1.000
_cell.angle_alpha   90.00
_cell.angle_beta   90.00
_cell.angle_gamma   90.00
#
_symmetry.space_group_name_H-M   'P 1'
#
loop_
_entity.id
_entity.type
_entity.pdbx_description
1 polymer ?
#
loop_
_entity_poly.entity_id
_entity_poly.type
_entity_poly.pdbx_seq_one_letter_code
_entity_poly.pdbx_strand_id
1 'polypeptide(L)'
;GIVSVKDSQDGWFLSWTINRQPQFASQPKGHVLVWVYGLYTNKPGNYVKKAMRDCTGEEICEEWLYHIGFPVSEIKEYASKNCNTTTSFMPYINAFFMPRQVKDRPLVVPEGSVNFAFIGQFAETPRDTIFTTEYSIRTGMEAVYTLMNVDRGVPETWGSVYDVRELLKASYYAIDKKQLKDLKMKPIERWALKFAL
;
A
#
# COMPACT_ATOMS: atom_id res chain seq x y z
N GLY A 1 -5.95 -2.88 7.15
CA GLY A 1 -4.53 -3.00 6.82
C GLY A 1 -4.29 -3.80 5.55
N ILE A 2 -3.08 -3.77 5.07
CA ILE A 2 -2.63 -4.57 3.91
C ILE A 2 -1.99 -5.84 4.44
N VAL A 3 -2.36 -6.98 3.87
CA VAL A 3 -1.74 -8.28 4.16
C VAL A 3 -0.94 -8.70 2.95
N SER A 4 0.34 -9.01 3.15
CA SER A 4 1.21 -9.57 2.12
C SER A 4 1.59 -11.00 2.51
N VAL A 5 1.55 -11.92 1.56
CA VAL A 5 1.83 -13.34 1.80
C VAL A 5 3.26 -13.65 1.44
N LYS A 6 4.04 -14.04 2.44
CA LYS A 6 5.44 -14.41 2.24
C LYS A 6 5.59 -15.57 1.24
N ASP A 7 4.74 -16.57 1.33
CA ASP A 7 4.81 -17.74 0.47
C ASP A 7 4.46 -17.45 -1.00
N SER A 8 3.86 -16.30 -1.29
CA SER A 8 3.63 -15.82 -2.65
C SER A 8 4.82 -15.09 -3.27
N GLN A 9 5.95 -14.95 -2.55
CA GLN A 9 7.11 -14.19 -2.97
C GLN A 9 7.81 -14.80 -4.20
N ASP A 10 7.76 -16.10 -4.34
CA ASP A 10 8.29 -16.81 -5.51
C ASP A 10 7.30 -16.84 -6.68
N GLY A 11 6.03 -16.54 -6.43
CA GLY A 11 4.95 -16.39 -7.40
C GLY A 11 4.66 -14.93 -7.72
N TRP A 12 3.38 -14.54 -7.60
CA TRP A 12 2.92 -13.20 -7.95
C TRP A 12 3.21 -12.12 -6.92
N PHE A 13 3.67 -12.51 -5.73
CA PHE A 13 3.83 -11.63 -4.59
C PHE A 13 2.55 -10.87 -4.27
N LEU A 14 1.54 -11.64 -3.89
CA LEU A 14 0.20 -11.13 -3.62
C LEU A 14 0.13 -10.34 -2.31
N SER A 15 -0.60 -9.26 -2.38
CA SER A 15 -1.07 -8.51 -1.23
C SER A 15 -2.54 -8.19 -1.39
N TRP A 16 -3.26 -8.05 -0.28
CA TRP A 16 -4.67 -7.66 -0.32
C TRP A 16 -5.07 -6.82 0.87
N THR A 17 -6.19 -6.13 0.71
CA THR A 17 -6.85 -5.42 1.80
C THR A 17 -8.34 -5.67 1.74
N ILE A 18 -8.93 -5.86 2.92
CA ILE A 18 -10.37 -5.92 3.11
C ILE A 18 -10.73 -4.77 4.06
N ASN A 19 -11.35 -3.75 3.52
CA ASN A 19 -11.82 -2.63 4.31
C ASN A 19 -13.04 -3.03 5.14
N ARG A 20 -13.46 -2.14 6.05
CA ARG A 20 -14.72 -2.33 6.78
C ARG A 20 -15.88 -2.45 5.80
N GLN A 21 -16.71 -3.48 5.96
CA GLN A 21 -17.87 -3.74 5.11
C GLN A 21 -19.17 -3.22 5.74
N PRO A 22 -20.13 -2.73 4.97
CA PRO A 22 -20.03 -2.47 3.54
C PRO A 22 -19.08 -1.31 3.26
N GLN A 23 -18.32 -1.38 2.16
CA GLN A 23 -17.43 -0.28 1.76
C GLN A 23 -18.20 0.80 1.00
N PHE A 24 -19.24 0.43 0.29
CA PHE A 24 -20.10 1.34 -0.45
C PHE A 24 -21.56 1.22 0.02
N ALA A 25 -22.29 2.34 0.03
CA ALA A 25 -23.69 2.36 0.43
C ALA A 25 -24.58 1.46 -0.45
N SER A 26 -24.23 1.29 -1.72
CA SER A 26 -24.94 0.44 -2.69
C SER A 26 -24.50 -1.03 -2.68
N GLN A 27 -23.55 -1.41 -1.81
CA GLN A 27 -23.05 -2.78 -1.76
C GLN A 27 -24.13 -3.73 -1.26
N PRO A 28 -24.44 -4.81 -2.00
CA PRO A 28 -25.46 -5.76 -1.58
C PRO A 28 -25.11 -6.44 -0.26
N LYS A 29 -26.11 -6.73 0.56
CA LYS A 29 -25.91 -7.44 1.83
C LYS A 29 -25.29 -8.82 1.58
N GLY A 30 -24.30 -9.17 2.38
CA GLY A 30 -23.59 -10.44 2.29
C GLY A 30 -22.43 -10.46 1.28
N HIS A 31 -22.24 -9.38 0.53
CA HIS A 31 -21.07 -9.25 -0.34
C HIS A 31 -19.88 -8.66 0.41
N VAL A 32 -18.69 -9.12 0.07
CA VAL A 32 -17.43 -8.62 0.59
C VAL A 32 -16.59 -8.12 -0.57
N LEU A 33 -16.15 -6.87 -0.48
CA LEU A 33 -15.23 -6.29 -1.46
C LEU A 33 -13.79 -6.49 -0.98
N VAL A 34 -12.96 -7.04 -1.84
CA VAL A 34 -11.55 -7.30 -1.58
C VAL A 34 -10.71 -6.67 -2.68
N TRP A 35 -9.66 -5.96 -2.28
CA TRP A 35 -8.65 -5.46 -3.20
C TRP A 35 -7.45 -6.40 -3.14
N VAL A 36 -7.11 -6.98 -4.28
CA VAL A 36 -5.96 -7.88 -4.41
C VAL A 36 -5.03 -7.30 -5.47
N TYR A 37 -3.75 -7.30 -5.19
CA TYR A 37 -2.76 -6.93 -6.19
C TYR A 37 -1.52 -7.83 -6.12
N GLY A 38 -0.89 -8.04 -7.25
CA GLY A 38 0.37 -8.75 -7.39
C GLY A 38 1.42 -7.87 -8.02
N LEU A 39 2.67 -8.02 -7.59
CA LEU A 39 3.78 -7.21 -8.09
C LEU A 39 4.53 -7.91 -9.24
N TYR A 40 4.58 -9.23 -9.25
CA TYR A 40 5.36 -10.00 -10.22
C TYR A 40 4.45 -10.62 -11.27
N THR A 41 3.86 -9.79 -12.11
CA THR A 41 2.85 -10.19 -13.10
C THR A 41 3.36 -11.14 -14.18
N ASN A 42 4.69 -11.27 -14.34
CA ASN A 42 5.33 -12.15 -15.32
C ASN A 42 5.66 -13.55 -14.79
N LYS A 43 5.53 -13.77 -13.48
CA LYS A 43 5.82 -15.06 -12.86
C LYS A 43 4.57 -15.95 -12.81
N PRO A 44 4.73 -17.29 -12.82
CA PRO A 44 3.62 -18.19 -12.52
C PRO A 44 3.20 -18.06 -11.06
N GLY A 45 1.91 -18.26 -10.78
CA GLY A 45 1.39 -18.32 -9.42
C GLY A 45 1.77 -19.61 -8.68
N ASN A 46 1.49 -19.64 -7.39
CA ASN A 46 1.74 -20.80 -6.55
C ASN A 46 0.70 -21.91 -6.80
N TYR A 47 -0.55 -21.56 -7.01
CA TYR A 47 -1.65 -22.43 -7.33
C TYR A 47 -1.93 -22.42 -8.84
N VAL A 48 -2.18 -21.23 -9.40
CA VAL A 48 -2.37 -21.02 -10.84
C VAL A 48 -0.99 -20.96 -11.50
N LYS A 49 -0.59 -22.04 -12.19
CA LYS A 49 0.74 -22.17 -12.83
C LYS A 49 0.86 -21.39 -14.14
N LYS A 50 0.43 -20.12 -14.12
CA LYS A 50 0.34 -19.21 -15.24
C LYS A 50 0.81 -17.83 -14.81
N ALA A 51 1.38 -17.04 -15.72
CA ALA A 51 1.75 -15.67 -15.40
C ALA A 51 0.49 -14.84 -15.11
N MET A 52 0.51 -14.02 -14.06
CA MET A 52 -0.66 -13.27 -13.62
C MET A 52 -1.28 -12.41 -14.74
N ARG A 53 -0.44 -11.81 -15.57
CA ARG A 53 -0.90 -10.98 -16.70
C ARG A 53 -1.71 -11.75 -17.76
N ASP A 54 -1.54 -13.06 -17.81
CA ASP A 54 -2.21 -13.93 -18.78
C ASP A 54 -3.43 -14.63 -18.15
N CYS A 55 -3.73 -14.33 -16.87
CA CYS A 55 -4.83 -14.94 -16.13
C CYS A 55 -6.14 -14.17 -16.33
N THR A 56 -7.23 -14.92 -16.24
CA THR A 56 -8.56 -14.35 -16.08
C THR A 56 -8.76 -13.85 -14.65
N GLY A 57 -9.80 -13.04 -14.41
CA GLY A 57 -10.15 -12.63 -13.05
C GLY A 57 -10.49 -13.82 -12.14
N GLU A 58 -11.12 -14.85 -12.66
CA GLU A 58 -11.44 -16.07 -11.92
C GLU A 58 -10.17 -16.79 -11.48
N GLU A 59 -9.20 -16.97 -12.37
CA GLU A 59 -7.90 -17.55 -12.03
C GLU A 59 -7.13 -16.74 -10.96
N ILE A 60 -7.23 -15.42 -11.01
CA ILE A 60 -6.63 -14.55 -9.97
C ILE A 60 -7.34 -14.75 -8.63
N CYS A 61 -8.66 -14.89 -8.65
CA CYS A 61 -9.44 -15.22 -7.46
C CYS A 61 -9.06 -16.59 -6.88
N GLU A 62 -8.88 -17.60 -7.74
CA GLU A 62 -8.42 -18.94 -7.31
C GLU A 62 -7.07 -18.87 -6.57
N GLU A 63 -6.11 -18.15 -7.10
CA GLU A 63 -4.80 -17.95 -6.46
C GLU A 63 -4.93 -17.27 -5.10
N TRP A 64 -5.77 -16.22 -5.01
CA TRP A 64 -6.02 -15.54 -3.76
C TRP A 64 -6.70 -16.45 -2.73
N LEU A 65 -7.72 -17.22 -3.12
CA LEU A 65 -8.39 -18.20 -2.26
C LEU A 65 -7.40 -19.24 -1.72
N TYR A 66 -6.48 -19.72 -2.56
CA TYR A 66 -5.41 -20.62 -2.15
C TYR A 66 -4.57 -20.01 -1.02
N HIS A 67 -4.16 -18.74 -1.16
CA HIS A 67 -3.32 -18.06 -0.19
C HIS A 67 -4.01 -17.69 1.12
N ILE A 68 -5.34 -17.57 1.14
CA ILE A 68 -6.08 -17.41 2.39
C ILE A 68 -6.42 -18.73 3.09
N GLY A 69 -5.99 -19.85 2.52
CA GLY A 69 -6.18 -21.19 3.10
C GLY A 69 -7.53 -21.82 2.81
N PHE A 70 -8.18 -21.43 1.71
CA PHE A 70 -9.42 -22.08 1.29
C PHE A 70 -9.16 -23.53 0.86
N PRO A 71 -10.10 -24.50 1.09
CA PRO A 71 -9.90 -25.88 0.70
C PRO A 71 -9.61 -26.02 -0.79
N VAL A 72 -8.46 -26.59 -1.14
CA VAL A 72 -7.97 -26.67 -2.53
C VAL A 72 -8.97 -27.36 -3.47
N SER A 73 -9.69 -28.38 -2.98
CA SER A 73 -10.71 -29.09 -3.76
C SER A 73 -11.92 -28.25 -4.14
N GLU A 74 -12.17 -27.13 -3.44
CA GLU A 74 -13.36 -26.30 -3.60
C GLU A 74 -13.07 -24.95 -4.28
N ILE A 75 -11.77 -24.60 -4.44
CA ILE A 75 -11.35 -23.27 -4.94
C ILE A 75 -12.02 -22.93 -6.26
N LYS A 76 -11.93 -23.82 -7.26
CA LYS A 76 -12.46 -23.54 -8.61
C LYS A 76 -13.97 -23.34 -8.62
N GLU A 77 -14.68 -24.22 -7.94
CA GLU A 77 -16.13 -24.12 -7.87
C GLU A 77 -16.56 -22.87 -7.13
N TYR A 78 -15.88 -22.54 -6.04
CA TYR A 78 -16.19 -21.34 -5.25
C TYR A 78 -15.87 -20.06 -6.03
N ALA A 79 -14.73 -19.98 -6.69
CA ALA A 79 -14.33 -18.82 -7.49
C ALA A 79 -15.35 -18.55 -8.60
N SER A 80 -15.76 -19.59 -9.35
CA SER A 80 -16.68 -19.42 -10.47
C SER A 80 -18.12 -19.08 -10.06
N LYS A 81 -18.60 -19.60 -8.91
CA LYS A 81 -19.99 -19.43 -8.49
C LYS A 81 -20.22 -18.26 -7.54
N ASN A 82 -19.24 -17.91 -6.73
CA ASN A 82 -19.44 -16.98 -5.62
C ASN A 82 -18.57 -15.72 -5.71
N CYS A 83 -17.65 -15.63 -6.66
CA CYS A 83 -16.78 -14.49 -6.81
C CYS A 83 -16.99 -13.80 -8.16
N ASN A 84 -16.88 -12.49 -8.18
CA ASN A 84 -16.82 -11.69 -9.39
C ASN A 84 -15.56 -10.84 -9.32
N THR A 85 -14.60 -11.11 -10.19
CA THR A 85 -13.28 -10.47 -10.18
C THR A 85 -13.09 -9.62 -11.41
N THR A 86 -12.88 -8.33 -11.19
CA THR A 86 -12.51 -7.38 -12.24
C THR A 86 -11.01 -7.15 -12.17
N THR A 87 -10.32 -7.39 -13.28
CA THR A 87 -8.87 -7.17 -13.39
C THR A 87 -8.56 -5.84 -14.03
N SER A 88 -7.52 -5.19 -13.52
CA SER A 88 -6.98 -3.96 -14.10
C SER A 88 -5.46 -3.99 -14.03
N PHE A 89 -4.81 -3.75 -15.16
CA PHE A 89 -3.36 -3.61 -15.22
C PHE A 89 -3.00 -2.14 -15.31
N MET A 90 -2.14 -1.70 -14.40
CA MET A 90 -1.64 -0.33 -14.36
C MET A 90 -0.24 -0.31 -14.95
N PRO A 91 -0.04 0.18 -16.17
CA PRO A 91 1.27 0.23 -16.78
C PRO A 91 2.19 1.17 -15.99
N TYR A 92 3.45 0.78 -15.87
CA TYR A 92 4.52 1.53 -15.21
C TYR A 92 4.36 1.77 -13.71
N ILE A 93 3.32 1.28 -13.05
CA ILE A 93 3.09 1.49 -11.62
C ILE A 93 4.24 0.92 -10.77
N ASN A 94 4.87 -0.15 -11.20
CA ASN A 94 5.98 -0.77 -10.49
C ASN A 94 7.23 0.11 -10.36
N ALA A 95 7.34 1.19 -11.14
CA ALA A 95 8.44 2.14 -11.02
C ALA A 95 8.54 2.77 -9.62
N PHE A 96 7.45 2.78 -8.84
CA PHE A 96 7.48 3.22 -7.45
C PHE A 96 8.35 2.40 -6.53
N PHE A 97 8.40 1.11 -6.78
CA PHE A 97 9.12 0.15 -5.96
C PHE A 97 10.56 -0.03 -6.40
N MET A 98 10.97 0.67 -7.46
CA MET A 98 12.35 0.65 -7.92
C MET A 98 13.23 1.53 -7.05
N PRO A 99 14.44 1.09 -6.70
CA PRO A 99 15.40 1.92 -6.02
C PRO A 99 15.66 3.21 -6.79
N ARG A 100 15.69 4.34 -6.09
CA ARG A 100 15.97 5.66 -6.66
C ARG A 100 16.79 6.51 -5.70
N GLN A 101 17.49 7.46 -6.25
CA GLN A 101 18.15 8.52 -5.49
C GLN A 101 17.27 9.77 -5.40
N VAL A 102 17.59 10.63 -4.48
CA VAL A 102 17.03 11.99 -4.45
C VAL A 102 17.40 12.68 -5.75
N LYS A 103 16.45 13.33 -6.40
CA LYS A 103 16.57 14.00 -7.71
C LYS A 103 16.44 13.10 -8.96
N ASP A 104 16.16 11.83 -8.81
CA ASP A 104 15.84 10.96 -9.95
C ASP A 104 14.47 11.29 -10.56
N ARG A 105 13.64 12.02 -9.83
CA ARG A 105 12.34 12.52 -10.31
C ARG A 105 12.42 14.01 -10.62
N PRO A 106 11.63 14.49 -11.59
CA PRO A 106 11.52 15.92 -11.85
C PRO A 106 10.89 16.62 -10.65
N LEU A 107 11.34 17.84 -10.35
CA LEU A 107 10.64 18.72 -9.42
C LEU A 107 9.22 19.00 -9.93
N VAL A 108 8.29 19.29 -9.02
CA VAL A 108 6.91 19.64 -9.38
C VAL A 108 6.93 20.82 -10.37
N VAL A 109 7.67 21.87 -10.08
CA VAL A 109 7.93 22.95 -11.03
C VAL A 109 9.44 22.96 -11.30
N PRO A 110 9.89 22.46 -12.47
CA PRO A 110 11.29 22.49 -12.83
C PRO A 110 11.85 23.91 -12.87
N GLU A 111 13.14 24.05 -12.56
CA GLU A 111 13.82 25.34 -12.64
C GLU A 111 13.68 25.94 -14.04
N GLY A 112 13.31 27.22 -14.11
CA GLY A 112 13.05 27.92 -15.37
C GLY A 112 11.69 27.66 -16.00
N SER A 113 10.85 26.83 -15.40
CA SER A 113 9.47 26.59 -15.86
C SER A 113 8.58 27.80 -15.55
N VAL A 114 7.83 28.26 -16.53
CA VAL A 114 6.95 29.45 -16.39
C VAL A 114 5.48 29.05 -16.21
N ASN A 115 5.02 28.05 -16.93
CA ASN A 115 3.62 27.65 -16.99
C ASN A 115 3.44 26.13 -17.09
N PHE A 116 4.40 25.39 -16.62
CA PHE A 116 4.42 23.92 -16.71
C PHE A 116 4.82 23.32 -15.36
N ALA A 117 4.14 22.23 -14.97
CA ALA A 117 4.46 21.47 -13.78
C ALA A 117 4.25 19.96 -14.01
N PHE A 118 5.04 19.14 -13.32
CA PHE A 118 4.80 17.72 -13.15
C PHE A 118 3.97 17.52 -11.88
N ILE A 119 2.89 16.78 -11.98
CA ILE A 119 2.05 16.44 -10.84
C ILE A 119 1.87 14.92 -10.71
N GLY A 120 1.46 14.50 -9.53
CA GLY A 120 1.25 13.09 -9.24
C GLY A 120 2.50 12.40 -8.72
N GLN A 121 2.41 11.11 -8.69
CA GLN A 121 3.32 10.25 -7.96
C GLN A 121 4.76 10.17 -8.52
N PHE A 122 5.01 10.64 -9.73
CA PHE A 122 6.34 10.65 -10.35
C PHE A 122 7.08 11.98 -10.24
N ALA A 123 6.46 13.01 -9.67
CA ALA A 123 7.15 14.24 -9.34
C ALA A 123 7.87 14.13 -7.99
N GLU A 124 8.94 14.89 -7.81
CA GLU A 124 9.65 14.97 -6.53
C GLU A 124 8.97 15.99 -5.63
N THR A 125 8.68 15.63 -4.40
CA THR A 125 8.26 16.55 -3.35
C THR A 125 9.04 16.25 -2.07
N PRO A 126 9.45 17.29 -1.30
CA PRO A 126 10.24 17.07 -0.10
C PRO A 126 9.52 16.20 0.93
N ARG A 127 10.28 15.28 1.55
CA ARG A 127 9.85 14.46 2.68
C ARG A 127 8.68 13.53 2.43
N ASP A 128 8.33 13.31 1.18
CA ASP A 128 7.28 12.36 0.83
C ASP A 128 7.73 11.48 -0.32
N THR A 129 7.43 10.20 -0.23
CA THR A 129 7.84 9.22 -1.25
C THR A 129 6.75 8.21 -1.54
N ILE A 130 5.56 8.38 -0.98
CA ILE A 130 4.49 7.40 -0.99
C ILE A 130 3.55 7.67 -2.16
N PHE A 131 3.19 6.63 -2.90
CA PHE A 131 2.22 6.67 -3.99
C PHE A 131 0.77 6.74 -3.47
N THR A 132 0.40 7.82 -2.84
CA THR A 132 -0.92 8.03 -2.27
C THR A 132 -1.69 9.11 -3.00
N THR A 133 -3.00 9.14 -2.80
CA THR A 133 -3.84 10.26 -3.26
C THR A 133 -3.36 11.59 -2.65
N GLU A 134 -2.93 11.54 -1.39
CA GLU A 134 -2.35 12.69 -0.70
C GLU A 134 -1.11 13.23 -1.42
N TYR A 135 -0.21 12.35 -1.86
CA TYR A 135 0.96 12.74 -2.63
C TYR A 135 0.57 13.48 -3.92
N SER A 136 -0.42 12.95 -4.64
CA SER A 136 -0.92 13.56 -5.87
C SER A 136 -1.56 14.94 -5.63
N ILE A 137 -2.33 15.08 -4.55
CA ILE A 137 -2.92 16.36 -4.15
C ILE A 137 -1.83 17.35 -3.75
N ARG A 138 -0.86 16.91 -2.98
CA ARG A 138 0.27 17.74 -2.53
C ARG A 138 1.05 18.31 -3.69
N THR A 139 1.41 17.50 -4.69
CA THR A 139 2.10 17.97 -5.89
C THR A 139 1.25 18.94 -6.69
N GLY A 140 -0.07 18.75 -6.77
CA GLY A 140 -1.00 19.68 -7.39
C GLY A 140 -1.06 21.02 -6.67
N MET A 141 -1.11 21.01 -5.33
CA MET A 141 -1.06 22.24 -4.53
C MET A 141 0.28 22.98 -4.72
N GLU A 142 1.39 22.26 -4.70
CA GLU A 142 2.73 22.83 -4.92
C GLU A 142 2.85 23.46 -6.30
N ALA A 143 2.33 22.79 -7.34
CA ALA A 143 2.30 23.34 -8.69
C ALA A 143 1.55 24.68 -8.77
N VAL A 144 0.34 24.73 -8.19
CA VAL A 144 -0.47 25.97 -8.19
C VAL A 144 0.21 27.07 -7.40
N TYR A 145 0.68 26.79 -6.20
CA TYR A 145 1.29 27.83 -5.35
C TYR A 145 2.56 28.39 -5.97
N THR A 146 3.38 27.53 -6.58
CA THR A 146 4.61 27.96 -7.24
C THR A 146 4.33 28.76 -8.52
N LEU A 147 3.51 28.23 -9.42
CA LEU A 147 3.24 28.87 -10.72
C LEU A 147 2.44 30.18 -10.58
N MET A 148 1.56 30.25 -9.59
CA MET A 148 0.75 31.43 -9.33
C MET A 148 1.41 32.41 -8.35
N ASN A 149 2.64 32.13 -7.91
CA ASN A 149 3.38 32.93 -6.91
C ASN A 149 2.53 33.20 -5.65
N VAL A 150 1.84 32.20 -5.16
CA VAL A 150 1.05 32.27 -3.93
C VAL A 150 1.98 32.08 -2.75
N ASP A 151 2.08 33.08 -1.88
CA ASP A 151 2.89 33.02 -0.65
C ASP A 151 2.21 32.10 0.38
N ARG A 152 2.20 30.81 0.09
CA ARG A 152 1.65 29.77 0.94
C ARG A 152 2.40 28.46 0.74
N GLY A 153 2.89 27.89 1.82
CA GLY A 153 3.48 26.55 1.81
C GLY A 153 2.41 25.46 1.71
N VAL A 154 2.74 24.38 1.04
CA VAL A 154 1.95 23.13 1.14
C VAL A 154 2.10 22.57 2.55
N PRO A 155 1.01 22.21 3.24
CA PRO A 155 1.09 21.61 4.56
C PRO A 155 2.04 20.42 4.58
N GLU A 156 2.90 20.33 5.58
CA GLU A 156 3.82 19.19 5.69
C GLU A 156 3.07 17.88 5.94
N THR A 157 3.58 16.81 5.36
CA THR A 157 3.09 15.45 5.64
C THR A 157 3.45 15.10 7.07
N TRP A 158 2.46 14.61 7.83
CA TRP A 158 2.73 14.05 9.14
C TRP A 158 3.56 12.78 9.03
N GLY A 159 4.79 12.83 9.52
CA GLY A 159 5.72 11.70 9.47
C GLY A 159 5.74 10.97 10.80
N SER A 160 5.14 9.78 10.87
CA SER A 160 5.17 8.93 12.07
C SER A 160 6.59 8.60 12.54
N VAL A 161 7.56 8.63 11.64
CA VAL A 161 8.99 8.41 11.97
C VAL A 161 9.57 9.48 12.90
N TYR A 162 8.93 10.65 13.01
CA TYR A 162 9.31 11.72 13.95
C TYR A 162 8.46 11.72 15.22
N ASP A 163 7.45 10.87 15.33
CA ASP A 163 6.60 10.77 16.52
C ASP A 163 7.07 9.61 17.40
N VAL A 164 7.69 9.95 18.53
CA VAL A 164 8.22 8.96 19.49
C VAL A 164 7.15 7.99 19.97
N ARG A 165 5.90 8.42 20.09
CA ARG A 165 4.78 7.58 20.51
C ARG A 165 4.50 6.49 19.48
N GLU A 166 4.51 6.83 18.20
CA GLU A 166 4.29 5.87 17.13
C GLU A 166 5.49 4.91 16.98
N LEU A 167 6.71 5.39 17.17
CA LEU A 167 7.91 4.54 17.19
C LEU A 167 7.87 3.54 18.34
N LEU A 168 7.42 3.97 19.53
CA LEU A 168 7.27 3.09 20.69
C LEU A 168 6.16 2.06 20.48
N LYS A 169 5.02 2.45 19.90
CA LYS A 169 3.98 1.50 19.48
C LYS A 169 4.50 0.48 18.48
N ALA A 170 5.20 0.92 17.45
CA ALA A 170 5.79 0.03 16.46
C ALA A 170 6.76 -0.97 17.12
N SER A 171 7.60 -0.51 18.04
CA SER A 171 8.50 -1.37 18.81
C SER A 171 7.74 -2.38 19.66
N TYR A 172 6.64 -1.99 20.30
CA TYR A 172 5.79 -2.90 21.06
C TYR A 172 5.21 -4.02 20.18
N TYR A 173 4.74 -3.68 18.99
CA TYR A 173 4.23 -4.69 18.06
C TYR A 173 5.35 -5.58 17.49
N ALA A 174 6.54 -5.02 17.29
CA ALA A 174 7.69 -5.77 16.81
C ALA A 174 8.16 -6.86 17.79
N ILE A 175 7.88 -6.71 19.07
CA ILE A 175 8.18 -7.73 20.11
C ILE A 175 6.97 -8.63 20.42
N ASP A 176 6.12 -8.88 19.45
CA ASP A 176 4.96 -9.78 19.52
C ASP A 176 3.92 -9.38 20.58
N LYS A 177 3.75 -8.10 20.83
CA LYS A 177 2.78 -7.57 21.82
C LYS A 177 2.96 -8.12 23.22
N LYS A 178 4.17 -8.49 23.61
CA LYS A 178 4.46 -8.96 24.96
C LYS A 178 4.07 -7.90 25.99
N GLN A 179 3.53 -8.33 27.10
CA GLN A 179 3.21 -7.39 28.18
C GLN A 179 4.47 -6.74 28.71
N LEU A 180 4.40 -5.47 29.09
CA LEU A 180 5.51 -4.71 29.64
C LEU A 180 6.21 -5.41 30.85
N LYS A 181 5.43 -6.16 31.64
CA LYS A 181 5.97 -6.96 32.77
C LYS A 181 6.87 -8.11 32.31
N ASP A 182 6.66 -8.61 31.09
CA ASP A 182 7.39 -9.77 30.56
C ASP A 182 8.69 -9.37 29.86
N LEU A 183 8.89 -8.06 29.69
CA LEU A 183 10.08 -7.50 29.10
C LEU A 183 11.12 -7.22 30.19
N LYS A 184 12.35 -7.67 29.97
CA LYS A 184 13.50 -7.31 30.81
C LYS A 184 13.91 -5.86 30.56
N MET A 185 13.11 -4.92 31.01
CA MET A 185 13.33 -3.49 30.82
C MET A 185 13.68 -2.80 32.15
N LYS A 186 14.49 -1.76 32.06
CA LYS A 186 14.76 -0.87 33.21
C LYS A 186 13.48 -0.13 33.60
N PRO A 187 13.33 0.26 34.87
CA PRO A 187 12.12 0.96 35.33
C PRO A 187 11.76 2.21 34.54
N ILE A 188 12.77 2.99 34.13
CA ILE A 188 12.57 4.20 33.33
C ILE A 188 12.07 3.91 31.91
N GLU A 189 12.56 2.85 31.29
CA GLU A 189 12.11 2.41 29.97
C GLU A 189 10.67 1.92 30.03
N ARG A 190 10.30 1.19 31.08
CA ARG A 190 8.95 0.72 31.34
C ARG A 190 7.99 1.89 31.59
N TRP A 191 8.46 2.90 32.30
CA TRP A 191 7.68 4.12 32.54
C TRP A 191 7.44 4.88 31.23
N ALA A 192 8.45 5.12 30.43
CA ALA A 192 8.34 5.79 29.14
C ALA A 192 7.36 5.06 28.20
N LEU A 193 7.41 3.73 28.15
CA LEU A 193 6.51 2.94 27.31
C LEU A 193 5.05 3.00 27.77
N LYS A 194 4.79 3.14 29.08
CA LYS A 194 3.43 3.34 29.61
C LYS A 194 2.77 4.65 29.18
N PHE A 195 3.55 5.68 28.91
CA PHE A 195 3.05 6.97 28.40
C PHE A 195 2.84 6.97 26.89
N ALA A 196 3.41 6.02 26.17
CA ALA A 196 3.33 5.91 24.73
C ALA A 196 2.22 4.97 24.24
N LEU A 197 1.74 4.11 25.11
CA LEU A 197 0.67 3.14 24.87
C LEU A 197 -0.66 3.60 25.49
#